data_4ff757b657fd72b76dbeba231dffa280
#
_entry.id   4ff757b657fd72b76dbeba231dffa280
#
_cell.length_a   1.000
_cell.length_b   1.000
_cell.length_c   1.000
_cell.angle_alpha   90.00
_cell.angle_beta   90.00
_cell.angle_gamma   90.00
#
_symmetry.space_group_name_H-M   'P 1'
#
loop_
_entity.id
_entity.type
_entity.pdbx_description
1 polymer ?
#
loop_
_entity_poly.entity_id
_entity_poly.type
_entity_poly.pdbx_seq_one_letter_code
_entity_poly.pdbx_strand_id
1 'polypeptide(L)'
;ELIGVSEKIAGLLNLVDGIFHVQFIVKEKKPYIIEICRRPPGDLYIELVRYATGFDYATCLIRCFSGEAATWVKQLPVQRNFLRHCVMTNRNGVFKRLKIDAAIKESIVDIIPLLHDGDSVDNYLVQKAAITFHTFPTVAELRQKSKDMQGLIQMEMY
;
A
#
# COMPACT_ATOMS: atom_id res chain seq x y z
N GLU A 1 8.38 -13.45 -16.98
CA GLU A 1 7.04 -13.81 -17.51
C GLU A 1 6.06 -12.63 -17.38
N LEU A 2 5.75 -12.12 -16.18
CA LEU A 2 4.79 -11.02 -15.97
C LEU A 2 5.18 -9.75 -16.74
N ILE A 3 6.43 -9.33 -16.66
CA ILE A 3 6.94 -8.14 -17.38
C ILE A 3 6.71 -8.26 -18.88
N GLY A 4 7.11 -9.37 -19.50
CA GLY A 4 6.95 -9.55 -20.96
C GLY A 4 5.49 -9.63 -21.42
N VAL A 5 4.57 -10.12 -20.56
CA VAL A 5 3.13 -10.05 -20.85
C VAL A 5 2.63 -8.61 -20.73
N SER A 6 3.07 -7.88 -19.72
CA SER A 6 2.72 -6.47 -19.53
C SER A 6 3.19 -5.59 -20.68
N GLU A 7 4.41 -5.79 -21.17
CA GLU A 7 4.97 -5.09 -22.33
C GLU A 7 4.15 -5.37 -23.61
N LYS A 8 3.76 -6.63 -23.85
CA LYS A 8 2.89 -6.97 -24.98
C LYS A 8 1.53 -6.28 -24.90
N ILE A 9 0.89 -6.27 -23.72
CA ILE A 9 -0.39 -5.58 -23.52
C ILE A 9 -0.23 -4.07 -23.75
N ALA A 10 0.83 -3.47 -23.20
CA ALA A 10 1.11 -2.05 -23.40
C ALA A 10 1.28 -1.71 -24.90
N GLY A 11 1.99 -2.54 -25.66
CA GLY A 11 2.15 -2.38 -27.11
C GLY A 11 0.84 -2.54 -27.88
N LEU A 12 0.02 -3.55 -27.56
CA LEU A 12 -1.29 -3.76 -28.20
C LEU A 12 -2.27 -2.60 -27.96
N LEU A 13 -2.17 -1.96 -26.79
CA LEU A 13 -3.01 -0.82 -26.43
C LEU A 13 -2.40 0.54 -26.85
N ASN A 14 -1.26 0.55 -27.54
CA ASN A 14 -0.53 1.75 -27.93
C ASN A 14 -0.32 2.72 -26.75
N LEU A 15 0.05 2.17 -25.57
CA LEU A 15 0.24 3.00 -24.38
C LEU A 15 1.50 3.85 -24.51
N VAL A 16 1.37 5.11 -24.14
CA VAL A 16 2.48 6.06 -23.97
C VAL A 16 2.97 6.05 -22.52
N ASP A 17 4.03 6.79 -22.25
CA ASP A 17 4.61 6.94 -20.91
C ASP A 17 3.57 7.22 -19.83
N GLY A 18 3.82 6.70 -18.64
CA GLY A 18 2.93 6.81 -17.49
C GLY A 18 2.86 5.53 -16.67
N ILE A 19 2.00 5.53 -15.66
CA ILE A 19 1.80 4.36 -14.82
C ILE A 19 1.09 3.25 -15.59
N PHE A 20 1.59 2.03 -15.41
CA PHE A 20 0.93 0.80 -15.84
C PHE A 20 0.87 -0.14 -14.64
N HIS A 21 -0.25 -0.07 -13.92
CA HIS A 21 -0.49 -0.89 -12.75
C HIS A 21 -1.08 -2.24 -13.17
N VAL A 22 -0.47 -3.32 -12.70
CA VAL A 22 -0.91 -4.69 -12.97
C VAL A 22 -1.20 -5.38 -11.66
N GLN A 23 -2.45 -5.81 -11.47
CA GLN A 23 -2.87 -6.67 -10.38
C GLN A 23 -2.86 -8.12 -10.83
N PHE A 24 -2.25 -9.01 -10.06
CA PHE A 24 -2.12 -10.42 -10.40
C PHE A 24 -2.15 -11.32 -9.16
N ILE A 25 -2.47 -12.59 -9.37
CA ILE A 25 -2.29 -13.66 -8.37
C ILE A 25 -1.25 -14.64 -8.87
N VAL A 26 -0.58 -15.32 -7.94
CA VAL A 26 0.36 -16.38 -8.25
C VAL A 26 -0.26 -17.72 -7.87
N LYS A 27 -0.43 -18.60 -8.86
CA LYS A 27 -0.84 -19.98 -8.66
C LYS A 27 0.19 -20.91 -9.30
N GLU A 28 0.70 -21.87 -8.54
CA GLU A 28 1.71 -22.84 -9.03
C GLU A 28 2.93 -22.18 -9.68
N LYS A 29 3.42 -21.09 -9.04
CA LYS A 29 4.54 -20.25 -9.51
C LYS A 29 4.27 -19.48 -10.81
N LYS A 30 3.06 -19.48 -11.35
CA LYS A 30 2.65 -18.71 -12.53
C LYS A 30 1.84 -17.49 -12.12
N PRO A 31 2.15 -16.29 -12.65
CA PRO A 31 1.34 -15.10 -12.45
C PRO A 31 0.14 -15.10 -13.39
N TYR A 32 -1.04 -14.78 -12.85
CA TYR A 32 -2.27 -14.57 -13.59
C TYR A 32 -2.75 -13.15 -13.39
N ILE A 33 -2.81 -12.36 -14.45
CA ILE A 33 -3.27 -10.97 -14.40
C ILE A 33 -4.77 -10.96 -14.13
N ILE A 34 -5.20 -10.14 -13.16
CA ILE A 34 -6.59 -9.92 -12.80
C ILE A 34 -7.09 -8.62 -13.39
N GLU A 35 -6.28 -7.55 -13.24
CA GLU A 35 -6.65 -6.20 -13.63
C GLU A 35 -5.41 -5.44 -14.08
N ILE A 36 -5.63 -4.54 -15.05
CA ILE A 36 -4.65 -3.53 -15.44
C ILE A 36 -5.31 -2.15 -15.40
N CYS A 37 -4.58 -1.14 -14.97
CA CYS A 37 -5.06 0.24 -14.99
C CYS A 37 -3.93 1.26 -15.12
N ARG A 38 -4.30 2.48 -15.59
CA ARG A 38 -3.38 3.60 -15.81
C ARG A 38 -3.40 4.60 -14.65
N ARG A 39 -3.59 4.11 -13.43
CA ARG A 39 -3.59 4.91 -12.21
C ARG A 39 -2.81 4.21 -11.10
N PRO A 40 -2.36 4.95 -10.07
CA PRO A 40 -1.79 4.34 -8.88
C PRO A 40 -2.80 3.41 -8.20
N PRO A 41 -2.33 2.32 -7.55
CA PRO A 41 -3.19 1.52 -6.68
C PRO A 41 -3.73 2.39 -5.53
N GLY A 42 -4.94 2.05 -5.08
CA GLY A 42 -5.57 2.71 -3.94
C GLY A 42 -4.84 2.46 -2.60
N ASP A 43 -5.44 2.96 -1.52
CA ASP A 43 -5.01 2.66 -0.15
C ASP A 43 -3.54 3.00 0.14
N LEU A 44 -3.01 4.06 -0.47
CA LEU A 44 -1.64 4.56 -0.26
C LEU A 44 -0.53 3.51 -0.53
N TYR A 45 -0.74 2.57 -1.44
CA TYR A 45 0.32 1.63 -1.83
C TYR A 45 1.55 2.33 -2.42
N ILE A 46 1.35 3.49 -3.06
CA ILE A 46 2.49 4.27 -3.58
C ILE A 46 3.39 4.77 -2.45
N GLU A 47 2.84 5.07 -1.27
CA GLU A 47 3.63 5.45 -0.09
C GLU A 47 4.44 4.26 0.44
N LEU A 48 3.86 3.05 0.45
CA LEU A 48 4.62 1.85 0.79
C LEU A 48 5.85 1.68 -0.12
N VAL A 49 5.68 1.89 -1.43
CA VAL A 49 6.80 1.82 -2.38
C VAL A 49 7.80 2.94 -2.12
N ARG A 50 7.34 4.16 -1.85
CA ARG A 50 8.22 5.29 -1.52
C ARG A 50 9.07 5.01 -0.29
N TYR A 51 8.48 4.49 0.79
CA TYR A 51 9.25 4.10 1.99
C TYR A 51 10.24 2.96 1.71
N ALA A 52 9.83 1.95 0.95
CA ALA A 52 10.64 0.76 0.71
C ALA A 52 11.77 0.98 -0.32
N THR A 53 11.62 1.91 -1.25
CA THR A 53 12.54 2.08 -2.39
C THR A 53 13.05 3.51 -2.59
N GLY A 54 12.40 4.50 -2.00
CA GLY A 54 12.66 5.92 -2.29
C GLY A 54 12.01 6.42 -3.59
N PHE A 55 11.26 5.58 -4.33
CA PHE A 55 10.63 5.99 -5.58
C PHE A 55 9.34 6.79 -5.33
N ASP A 56 9.30 8.01 -5.84
CA ASP A 56 8.15 8.90 -5.72
C ASP A 56 7.22 8.78 -6.93
N TYR A 57 6.17 7.97 -6.78
CA TYR A 57 5.16 7.77 -7.82
C TYR A 57 4.35 9.03 -8.11
N ALA A 58 4.09 9.88 -7.12
CA ALA A 58 3.28 11.09 -7.31
C ALA A 58 4.01 12.06 -8.24
N THR A 59 5.28 12.34 -7.97
CA THR A 59 6.12 13.16 -8.84
C THR A 59 6.27 12.56 -10.23
N CYS A 60 6.49 11.22 -10.30
CA CYS A 60 6.59 10.51 -11.59
C CYS A 60 5.32 10.71 -12.43
N LEU A 61 4.15 10.56 -11.82
CA LEU A 61 2.87 10.70 -12.50
C LEU A 61 2.68 12.12 -13.04
N ILE A 62 2.93 13.14 -12.22
CA ILE A 62 2.81 14.55 -12.62
C ILE A 62 3.72 14.84 -13.83
N ARG A 63 4.97 14.41 -13.79
CA ARG A 63 5.93 14.61 -14.89
C ARG A 63 5.46 13.96 -16.19
N CYS A 64 4.96 12.72 -16.13
CA CYS A 64 4.38 12.06 -17.32
C CYS A 64 3.16 12.81 -17.85
N PHE A 65 2.26 13.31 -17.01
CA PHE A 65 1.11 14.12 -17.43
C PHE A 65 1.51 15.48 -17.98
N SER A 66 2.66 16.01 -17.57
CA SER A 66 3.24 17.24 -18.13
C SER A 66 3.94 17.03 -19.47
N GLY A 67 3.91 15.81 -20.01
CA GLY A 67 4.51 15.47 -21.30
C GLY A 67 6.01 15.14 -21.24
N GLU A 68 6.59 14.97 -20.03
CA GLU A 68 7.96 14.51 -19.90
C GLU A 68 8.05 13.02 -20.22
N ALA A 69 9.02 12.64 -21.09
CA ALA A 69 9.31 11.24 -21.34
C ALA A 69 9.86 10.54 -20.08
N ALA A 70 9.43 9.30 -19.82
CA ALA A 70 9.80 8.57 -18.60
C ALA A 70 11.23 7.94 -18.65
N THR A 71 12.12 8.47 -19.47
CA THR A 71 13.50 7.99 -19.64
C THR A 71 14.36 8.06 -18.37
N TRP A 72 13.95 8.89 -17.40
CA TRP A 72 14.62 9.06 -16.11
C TRP A 72 14.16 8.03 -15.06
N VAL A 73 13.10 7.25 -15.32
CA VAL A 73 12.63 6.21 -14.40
C VAL A 73 13.62 5.07 -14.35
N LYS A 74 14.06 4.72 -13.15
CA LYS A 74 14.98 3.62 -12.90
C LYS A 74 14.41 2.67 -11.86
N GLN A 75 14.71 1.38 -12.02
CA GLN A 75 14.44 0.42 -10.97
C GLN A 75 15.34 0.70 -9.76
N LEU A 76 14.70 0.90 -8.61
CA LEU A 76 15.41 1.13 -7.35
C LEU A 76 15.42 -0.16 -6.51
N PRO A 77 16.49 -0.42 -5.76
CA PRO A 77 16.54 -1.56 -4.86
C PRO A 77 15.61 -1.34 -3.67
N VAL A 78 15.04 -2.41 -3.15
CA VAL A 78 14.28 -2.37 -1.88
C VAL A 78 15.27 -2.15 -0.74
N GLN A 79 15.14 -1.02 -0.03
CA GLN A 79 16.08 -0.59 1.00
C GLN A 79 15.81 -1.19 2.38
N ARG A 80 14.52 -1.46 2.68
CA ARG A 80 14.08 -1.91 4.02
C ARG A 80 12.86 -2.81 3.92
N ASN A 81 12.59 -3.53 5.02
CA ASN A 81 11.39 -4.36 5.16
C ASN A 81 10.24 -3.50 5.70
N PHE A 82 9.34 -3.12 4.82
CA PHE A 82 8.19 -2.28 5.13
C PHE A 82 6.89 -3.08 5.13
N LEU A 83 5.98 -2.70 6.01
CA LEU A 83 4.62 -3.20 6.10
C LEU A 83 3.66 -2.02 6.05
N ARG A 84 2.58 -2.16 5.31
CA ARG A 84 1.41 -1.30 5.34
C ARG A 84 0.26 -2.06 5.99
N HIS A 85 -0.42 -1.45 6.95
CA HIS A 85 -1.55 -2.05 7.64
C HIS A 85 -2.75 -1.09 7.64
N CYS A 86 -3.96 -1.62 7.31
CA CYS A 86 -5.22 -0.91 7.46
C CYS A 86 -5.81 -1.22 8.82
N VAL A 87 -6.00 -0.21 9.64
CA VAL A 87 -6.62 -0.37 10.95
C VAL A 87 -8.13 -0.37 10.79
N MET A 88 -8.74 -1.52 11.09
CA MET A 88 -10.16 -1.76 10.95
C MET A 88 -10.73 -2.35 12.24
N THR A 89 -12.05 -2.34 12.38
CA THR A 89 -12.78 -2.99 13.48
C THR A 89 -13.65 -4.12 12.93
N ASN A 90 -14.25 -4.90 13.81
CA ASN A 90 -15.16 -5.99 13.47
C ASN A 90 -16.64 -5.64 13.77
N ARG A 91 -16.96 -4.38 14.08
CA ARG A 91 -18.31 -3.90 14.38
C ARG A 91 -18.49 -2.44 13.99
N ASN A 92 -19.72 -2.04 13.76
CA ASN A 92 -20.11 -0.63 13.64
C ASN A 92 -20.11 0.06 15.01
N GLY A 93 -20.03 1.39 15.03
CA GLY A 93 -20.02 2.19 16.25
C GLY A 93 -19.42 3.57 16.01
N VAL A 94 -18.99 4.22 17.10
CA VAL A 94 -18.37 5.54 17.04
C VAL A 94 -16.89 5.41 17.40
N PHE A 95 -16.03 5.86 16.50
CA PHE A 95 -14.58 5.82 16.70
C PHE A 95 -14.15 6.79 17.80
N LYS A 96 -13.26 6.33 18.67
CA LYS A 96 -12.67 7.13 19.74
C LYS A 96 -11.19 7.42 19.48
N ARG A 97 -10.40 6.38 19.35
CA ARG A 97 -8.95 6.50 19.12
C ARG A 97 -8.33 5.19 18.65
N LEU A 98 -7.09 5.27 18.22
CA LEU A 98 -6.25 4.10 18.00
C LEU A 98 -5.61 3.67 19.33
N LYS A 99 -5.69 2.37 19.62
CA LYS A 99 -4.93 1.72 20.68
C LYS A 99 -3.75 0.98 20.06
N ILE A 100 -2.52 1.43 20.36
CA ILE A 100 -1.29 0.90 19.78
C ILE A 100 -0.51 0.20 20.88
N ASP A 101 -0.19 -1.07 20.67
CA ASP A 101 0.64 -1.86 21.58
C ASP A 101 2.09 -1.34 21.60
N ALA A 102 2.72 -1.37 22.78
CA ALA A 102 4.10 -0.94 22.95
C ALA A 102 5.09 -1.76 22.09
N ALA A 103 4.76 -3.05 21.82
CA ALA A 103 5.62 -3.96 21.07
C ALA A 103 5.85 -3.57 19.60
N ILE A 104 5.10 -2.58 19.07
CA ILE A 104 5.24 -2.13 17.67
C ILE A 104 5.44 -0.63 17.53
N LYS A 105 5.45 0.13 18.63
CA LYS A 105 5.59 1.61 18.57
C LYS A 105 6.84 2.05 17.83
N GLU A 106 7.97 1.39 18.06
CA GLU A 106 9.24 1.74 17.42
C GLU A 106 9.32 1.32 15.95
N SER A 107 8.45 0.42 15.50
CA SER A 107 8.38 0.03 14.09
C SER A 107 7.62 1.05 13.24
N ILE A 108 6.83 1.93 13.86
CA ILE A 108 5.96 2.87 13.15
C ILE A 108 6.80 3.92 12.42
N VAL A 109 6.60 4.00 11.10
CA VAL A 109 7.18 5.02 10.23
C VAL A 109 6.21 6.17 10.05
N ASP A 110 4.92 5.85 9.88
CA ASP A 110 3.87 6.85 9.67
C ASP A 110 2.49 6.29 10.01
N ILE A 111 1.59 7.19 10.39
CA ILE A 111 0.17 6.91 10.63
C ILE A 111 -0.65 7.97 9.90
N ILE A 112 -1.42 7.55 8.91
CA ILE A 112 -2.33 8.42 8.19
C ILE A 112 -3.75 8.18 8.70
N PRO A 113 -4.29 9.10 9.52
CA PRO A 113 -5.64 8.96 10.05
C PRO A 113 -6.68 9.16 8.95
N LEU A 114 -7.74 8.36 8.98
CA LEU A 114 -8.89 8.45 8.09
C LEU A 114 -10.18 8.74 8.87
N LEU A 115 -10.18 8.50 10.18
CA LEU A 115 -11.25 8.85 11.10
C LEU A 115 -10.71 9.71 12.24
N HIS A 116 -11.57 10.56 12.77
CA HIS A 116 -11.35 11.41 13.93
C HIS A 116 -12.26 11.00 15.09
N ASP A 117 -11.93 11.40 16.29
CA ASP A 117 -12.77 11.17 17.48
C ASP A 117 -14.19 11.65 17.24
N GLY A 118 -15.15 10.75 17.48
CA GLY A 118 -16.58 10.99 17.24
C GLY A 118 -17.10 10.58 15.85
N ASP A 119 -16.23 10.21 14.91
CA ASP A 119 -16.68 9.76 13.58
C ASP A 119 -17.42 8.41 13.67
N SER A 120 -18.50 8.25 12.89
CA SER A 120 -19.24 6.99 12.82
C SER A 120 -18.58 5.98 11.91
N VAL A 121 -18.59 4.72 12.33
CA VAL A 121 -18.27 3.55 11.52
C VAL A 121 -19.57 2.83 11.21
N ASP A 122 -20.12 3.11 10.03
CA ASP A 122 -21.41 2.58 9.58
C ASP A 122 -21.25 1.27 8.80
N ASN A 123 -20.06 1.05 8.24
CA ASN A 123 -19.72 -0.18 7.53
C ASN A 123 -18.29 -0.62 7.87
N TYR A 124 -18.14 -1.42 8.92
CA TYR A 124 -16.86 -1.93 9.40
C TYR A 124 -16.11 -2.80 8.38
N LEU A 125 -16.80 -3.35 7.37
CA LEU A 125 -16.16 -4.20 6.36
C LEU A 125 -15.26 -3.41 5.39
N VAL A 126 -15.51 -2.10 5.24
CA VAL A 126 -14.77 -1.25 4.29
C VAL A 126 -14.13 -0.01 4.93
N GLN A 127 -14.69 0.49 6.06
CA GLN A 127 -14.18 1.68 6.71
C GLN A 127 -12.92 1.38 7.53
N LYS A 128 -11.91 2.21 7.32
CA LYS A 128 -10.62 2.15 7.99
C LYS A 128 -10.46 3.36 8.91
N ALA A 129 -9.95 3.18 10.12
CA ALA A 129 -9.61 4.31 10.99
C ALA A 129 -8.32 4.98 10.58
N ALA A 130 -7.36 4.20 10.10
CA ALA A 130 -6.07 4.70 9.67
C ALA A 130 -5.40 3.71 8.71
N ILE A 131 -4.41 4.21 7.97
CA ILE A 131 -3.40 3.39 7.31
C ILE A 131 -2.07 3.66 8.00
N THR A 132 -1.42 2.60 8.47
CA THR A 132 -0.15 2.67 9.19
C THR A 132 0.98 2.04 8.38
N PHE A 133 2.16 2.61 8.46
CA PHE A 133 3.37 2.12 7.82
C PHE A 133 4.40 1.76 8.87
N HIS A 134 5.02 0.62 8.70
CA HIS A 134 5.99 0.06 9.63
C HIS A 134 7.24 -0.40 8.92
N THR A 135 8.36 -0.37 9.62
CA THR A 135 9.61 -0.99 9.19
C THR A 135 10.12 -1.94 10.25
N PHE A 136 10.69 -3.07 9.84
CA PHE A 136 11.24 -4.08 10.73
C PHE A 136 12.70 -4.40 10.36
N PRO A 137 13.55 -4.74 11.34
CA PRO A 137 14.95 -5.09 11.08
C PRO A 137 15.11 -6.29 10.14
N THR A 138 14.18 -7.26 10.21
CA THR A 138 14.26 -8.51 9.42
C THR A 138 12.92 -8.88 8.77
N VAL A 139 12.99 -9.62 7.68
CA VAL A 139 11.80 -10.21 7.03
C VAL A 139 11.09 -11.21 7.95
N ALA A 140 11.83 -11.91 8.79
CA ALA A 140 11.27 -12.87 9.74
C ALA A 140 10.38 -12.16 10.78
N GLU A 141 10.86 -11.07 11.35
CA GLU A 141 10.10 -10.25 12.29
C GLU A 141 8.88 -9.60 11.62
N LEU A 142 9.06 -9.04 10.42
CA LEU A 142 7.93 -8.51 9.62
C LEU A 142 6.85 -9.57 9.43
N ARG A 143 7.21 -10.79 9.02
CA ARG A 143 6.26 -11.89 8.79
C ARG A 143 5.56 -12.34 10.07
N GLN A 144 6.25 -12.33 11.20
CA GLN A 144 5.65 -12.63 12.49
C GLN A 144 4.66 -11.55 12.90
N LYS A 145 5.10 -10.29 12.94
CA LYS A 145 4.28 -9.14 13.38
C LYS A 145 3.08 -8.92 12.45
N SER A 146 3.24 -9.14 11.13
CA SER A 146 2.13 -8.95 10.17
C SER A 146 0.92 -9.85 10.44
N LYS A 147 1.11 -11.02 11.05
CA LYS A 147 0.00 -11.92 11.43
C LYS A 147 -0.81 -11.37 12.60
N ASP A 148 -0.17 -10.63 13.48
CA ASP A 148 -0.73 -10.18 14.76
C ASP A 148 -1.16 -8.70 14.73
N MET A 149 -0.99 -8.01 13.59
CA MET A 149 -1.21 -6.56 13.47
C MET A 149 -2.61 -6.12 13.94
N GLN A 150 -3.66 -6.90 13.66
CA GLN A 150 -5.01 -6.57 14.14
C GLN A 150 -5.13 -6.56 15.67
N GLY A 151 -4.32 -7.35 16.35
CA GLY A 151 -4.23 -7.35 17.82
C GLY A 151 -3.36 -6.22 18.36
N LEU A 152 -2.33 -5.84 17.60
CA LEU A 152 -1.33 -4.85 18.01
C LEU A 152 -1.76 -3.40 17.76
N ILE A 153 -2.63 -3.17 16.76
CA ILE A 153 -3.26 -1.86 16.51
C ILE A 153 -4.76 -2.06 16.39
N GLN A 154 -5.51 -1.48 17.31
CA GLN A 154 -6.96 -1.64 17.40
C GLN A 154 -7.67 -0.29 17.36
N MET A 155 -8.91 -0.29 16.87
CA MET A 155 -9.85 0.80 17.05
C MET A 155 -10.49 0.69 18.42
N GLU A 156 -10.32 1.71 19.27
CA GLU A 156 -11.15 1.87 20.47
C GLU A 156 -12.42 2.62 20.05
N MET A 157 -13.57 2.05 20.43
CA MET A 157 -14.90 2.59 20.14
C MET A 157 -15.56 3.05 21.45
N TYR A 158 -16.48 4.01 21.37
CA TYR A 158 -17.33 4.39 22.47
C TYR A 158 -18.35 3.29 22.83
#